data_610e14922fa14e3c26a7e259564337f1
#
_entry.id   610e14922fa14e3c26a7e259564337f1
#
_cell.length_a   1.000
_cell.length_b   1.000
_cell.length_c   1.000
_cell.angle_alpha   90.00
_cell.angle_beta   90.00
_cell.angle_gamma   90.00
#
_symmetry.space_group_name_H-M   'P 1'
#
loop_
_entity.id
_entity.type
_entity.pdbx_description
1 polymer ?
#
loop_
_entity_poly.entity_id
_entity_poly.type
_entity_poly.pdbx_seq_one_letter_code
_entity_poly.pdbx_strand_id
1 'polypeptide(L)'
;PKMQPLYTTTFNMTFSKPTVQAIRSRMLSIAFREGLRVPAEVMDQLILAAQGDLRLVTNMLSTWKLSQKTMSFDQGKAFGAMHQKPTMHTPFSLYSELMSPQRFGPLNKQSLNDKLDYYFQDHSIVPLMVAENYIKSLPAPVQKESAAPLREWKHLHAIAQASNSISDSDLIESLMRGAQQHWSLLPHHGIASTIRPCSLTYGGHSSFPAFPSFLGQNSKRMRLQRQPAELQTHLRLRT
;
A
#
# COMPACT_ATOMS: atom_id res chain seq x y z
N PRO A 1 -3.03 -21.33 0.24
CA PRO A 1 -4.17 -22.29 0.18
C PRO A 1 -4.19 -23.09 -1.12
N LYS A 2 -3.98 -22.48 -2.32
CA LYS A 2 -4.04 -23.20 -3.61
C LYS A 2 -2.88 -24.19 -3.80
N MET A 3 -1.74 -23.98 -3.19
CA MET A 3 -0.55 -24.82 -3.27
C MET A 3 -0.47 -25.87 -2.17
N GLN A 4 -1.38 -25.82 -1.20
CA GLN A 4 -1.37 -26.72 -0.05
C GLN A 4 -1.39 -28.21 -0.41
N PRO A 5 -2.14 -28.68 -1.43
CA PRO A 5 -2.11 -30.08 -1.83
C PRO A 5 -0.74 -30.57 -2.33
N LEU A 6 0.13 -29.65 -2.78
CA LEU A 6 1.46 -30.00 -3.26
C LEU A 6 2.47 -30.28 -2.13
N TYR A 7 2.21 -29.85 -0.89
CA TYR A 7 3.13 -30.05 0.23
C TYR A 7 3.41 -31.53 0.55
N THR A 8 2.47 -32.42 0.23
CA THR A 8 2.60 -33.86 0.45
C THR A 8 3.36 -34.59 -0.66
N THR A 9 3.43 -33.98 -1.86
CA THR A 9 4.00 -34.61 -3.07
C THR A 9 5.31 -33.96 -3.54
N THR A 10 5.68 -32.81 -2.96
CA THR A 10 6.88 -32.07 -3.34
C THR A 10 7.82 -31.84 -2.15
N PHE A 11 9.10 -31.64 -2.45
CA PHE A 11 10.07 -31.22 -1.45
C PHE A 11 9.88 -29.73 -1.13
N ASN A 12 9.53 -29.43 0.12
CA ASN A 12 9.29 -28.05 0.57
C ASN A 12 10.62 -27.41 1.02
N MET A 13 11.12 -26.48 0.21
CA MET A 13 12.34 -25.72 0.50
C MET A 13 11.98 -24.28 0.93
N THR A 14 12.30 -23.94 2.16
CA THR A 14 12.05 -22.60 2.72
C THR A 14 13.27 -21.71 2.58
N PHE A 15 13.14 -20.59 1.88
CA PHE A 15 14.16 -19.55 1.77
C PHE A 15 13.86 -18.44 2.78
N SER A 16 14.70 -18.30 3.80
CA SER A 16 14.61 -17.19 4.77
C SER A 16 15.41 -15.98 4.30
N LYS A 17 14.96 -14.80 4.73
CA LYS A 17 15.69 -13.55 4.46
C LYS A 17 17.03 -13.59 5.23
N PRO A 18 18.17 -13.26 4.61
CA PRO A 18 19.47 -13.27 5.29
C PRO A 18 19.51 -12.19 6.38
N THR A 19 20.26 -12.49 7.45
CA THR A 19 20.46 -11.51 8.55
C THR A 19 21.36 -10.37 8.12
N VAL A 20 21.23 -9.22 8.79
CA VAL A 20 22.08 -8.03 8.52
C VAL A 20 23.57 -8.39 8.64
N GLN A 21 23.96 -9.21 9.62
CA GLN A 21 25.34 -9.65 9.80
C GLN A 21 25.87 -10.49 8.62
N ALA A 22 25.05 -11.42 8.13
CA ALA A 22 25.42 -12.25 6.98
C ALA A 22 25.63 -11.41 5.72
N ILE A 23 24.72 -10.44 5.48
CA ILE A 23 24.82 -9.49 4.36
C ILE A 23 26.06 -8.62 4.52
N ARG A 24 26.29 -8.03 5.72
CA ARG A 24 27.45 -7.18 6.02
C ARG A 24 28.76 -7.86 5.69
N SER A 25 28.98 -9.06 6.22
CA SER A 25 30.20 -9.82 5.99
C SER A 25 30.47 -10.00 4.51
N ARG A 26 29.46 -10.38 3.74
CA ARG A 26 29.59 -10.59 2.29
C ARG A 26 29.85 -9.29 1.54
N MET A 27 29.10 -8.21 1.87
CA MET A 27 29.23 -6.92 1.18
C MET A 27 30.57 -6.24 1.49
N LEU A 28 31.09 -6.31 2.73
CA LEU A 28 32.41 -5.81 3.07
C LEU A 28 33.51 -6.56 2.30
N SER A 29 33.38 -7.87 2.16
CA SER A 29 34.32 -8.69 1.39
C SER A 29 34.35 -8.28 -0.09
N ILE A 30 33.18 -8.01 -0.67
CA ILE A 30 33.07 -7.53 -2.06
C ILE A 30 33.63 -6.12 -2.18
N ALA A 31 33.26 -5.19 -1.30
CA ALA A 31 33.74 -3.81 -1.29
C ALA A 31 35.27 -3.76 -1.22
N PHE A 32 35.87 -4.57 -0.34
CA PHE A 32 37.32 -4.67 -0.20
C PHE A 32 38.01 -5.14 -1.50
N ARG A 33 37.49 -6.22 -2.11
CA ARG A 33 38.02 -6.72 -3.40
C ARG A 33 37.93 -5.69 -4.53
N GLU A 34 36.89 -4.87 -4.51
CA GLU A 34 36.66 -3.81 -5.45
C GLU A 34 37.41 -2.51 -5.11
N GLY A 35 38.19 -2.50 -4.04
CA GLY A 35 39.01 -1.34 -3.62
C GLY A 35 38.20 -0.21 -2.97
N LEU A 36 36.98 -0.51 -2.52
CA LEU A 36 36.10 0.45 -1.81
C LEU A 36 36.22 0.25 -0.30
N ARG A 37 36.54 1.32 0.43
CA ARG A 37 36.62 1.31 1.89
C ARG A 37 35.35 1.85 2.52
N VAL A 38 34.58 0.96 3.16
CA VAL A 38 33.31 1.28 3.83
C VAL A 38 33.40 0.81 5.28
N PRO A 39 33.17 1.69 6.28
CA PRO A 39 33.07 1.28 7.68
C PRO A 39 31.91 0.30 7.89
N ALA A 40 32.06 -0.63 8.85
CA ALA A 40 31.04 -1.64 9.13
C ALA A 40 29.68 -1.04 9.51
N GLU A 41 29.69 0.04 10.30
CA GLU A 41 28.46 0.74 10.72
C GLU A 41 27.72 1.38 9.55
N VAL A 42 28.46 1.95 8.59
CA VAL A 42 27.88 2.51 7.36
C VAL A 42 27.26 1.41 6.51
N MET A 43 27.94 0.26 6.41
CA MET A 43 27.42 -0.89 5.71
C MET A 43 26.08 -1.37 6.31
N ASP A 44 26.00 -1.42 7.65
CA ASP A 44 24.75 -1.78 8.34
C ASP A 44 23.62 -0.81 8.03
N GLN A 45 23.90 0.50 8.00
CA GLN A 45 22.89 1.50 7.64
C GLN A 45 22.42 1.36 6.19
N LEU A 46 23.33 1.10 5.25
CA LEU A 46 22.96 0.85 3.85
C LEU A 46 22.10 -0.41 3.71
N ILE A 47 22.42 -1.48 4.45
CA ILE A 47 21.65 -2.72 4.46
C ILE A 47 20.25 -2.49 5.04
N LEU A 48 20.14 -1.71 6.11
CA LEU A 48 18.85 -1.36 6.71
C LEU A 48 18.02 -0.47 5.77
N ALA A 49 18.63 0.54 5.16
CA ALA A 49 17.98 1.41 4.17
C ALA A 49 17.46 0.60 2.96
N ALA A 50 18.24 -0.37 2.50
CA ALA A 50 17.86 -1.30 1.45
C ALA A 50 16.89 -2.40 1.90
N GLN A 51 16.51 -2.44 3.18
CA GLN A 51 15.68 -3.50 3.77
C GLN A 51 16.23 -4.92 3.52
N GLY A 52 17.56 -5.06 3.47
CA GLY A 52 18.24 -6.33 3.23
C GLY A 52 18.18 -6.81 1.77
N ASP A 53 17.87 -5.94 0.83
CA ASP A 53 17.93 -6.24 -0.61
C ASP A 53 19.40 -6.18 -1.08
N LEU A 54 20.00 -7.37 -1.27
CA LEU A 54 21.40 -7.52 -1.68
C LEU A 54 21.72 -6.80 -2.99
N ARG A 55 20.79 -6.83 -3.94
CA ARG A 55 20.98 -6.20 -5.25
C ARG A 55 21.01 -4.68 -5.11
N LEU A 56 20.11 -4.13 -4.30
CA LEU A 56 20.07 -2.70 -4.05
C LEU A 56 21.37 -2.23 -3.34
N VAL A 57 21.82 -2.96 -2.29
CA VAL A 57 23.09 -2.65 -1.60
C VAL A 57 24.27 -2.69 -2.57
N THR A 58 24.35 -3.71 -3.43
CA THR A 58 25.41 -3.83 -4.41
C THR A 58 25.39 -2.66 -5.42
N ASN A 59 24.22 -2.27 -5.90
CA ASN A 59 24.07 -1.15 -6.81
C ASN A 59 24.46 0.18 -6.13
N MET A 60 24.05 0.39 -4.86
CA MET A 60 24.45 1.57 -4.08
C MET A 60 25.98 1.67 -3.95
N LEU A 61 26.65 0.58 -3.60
CA LEU A 61 28.10 0.54 -3.48
C LEU A 61 28.79 0.76 -4.83
N SER A 62 28.27 0.16 -5.90
CA SER A 62 28.77 0.34 -7.26
C SER A 62 28.66 1.80 -7.71
N THR A 63 27.51 2.44 -7.50
CA THR A 63 27.29 3.85 -7.83
C THR A 63 28.21 4.75 -7.03
N TRP A 64 28.39 4.49 -5.74
CA TRP A 64 29.32 5.26 -4.90
C TRP A 64 30.78 5.16 -5.39
N LYS A 65 31.21 3.96 -5.76
CA LYS A 65 32.56 3.70 -6.27
C LYS A 65 32.91 4.55 -7.51
N LEU A 66 31.91 4.90 -8.34
CA LEU A 66 32.14 5.76 -9.50
C LEU A 66 32.61 7.17 -9.14
N SER A 67 32.20 7.66 -7.95
CA SER A 67 32.55 9.01 -7.48
C SER A 67 33.72 9.00 -6.49
N GLN A 68 33.76 8.04 -5.56
CA GLN A 68 34.72 8.01 -4.45
C GLN A 68 35.10 6.58 -4.06
N LYS A 69 36.37 6.40 -3.60
CA LYS A 69 36.88 5.10 -3.12
C LYS A 69 36.70 4.86 -1.61
N THR A 70 36.29 5.89 -0.89
CA THR A 70 36.04 5.83 0.56
C THR A 70 34.68 6.42 0.87
N MET A 71 34.01 5.89 1.88
CA MET A 71 32.72 6.39 2.37
C MET A 71 32.86 6.75 3.84
N SER A 72 32.59 8.01 4.21
CA SER A 72 32.52 8.42 5.61
C SER A 72 31.15 8.11 6.20
N PHE A 73 31.05 8.15 7.54
CA PHE A 73 29.80 7.86 8.24
C PHE A 73 28.65 8.78 7.81
N ASP A 74 28.89 10.10 7.79
CA ASP A 74 27.86 11.09 7.44
C ASP A 74 27.43 10.97 5.96
N GLN A 75 28.38 10.73 5.08
CA GLN A 75 28.12 10.51 3.66
C GLN A 75 27.29 9.24 3.44
N GLY A 76 27.62 8.14 4.13
CA GLY A 76 26.88 6.88 4.05
C GLY A 76 25.46 7.01 4.58
N LYS A 77 25.27 7.75 5.67
CA LYS A 77 23.95 8.04 6.23
C LYS A 77 23.09 8.86 5.27
N ALA A 78 23.64 9.94 4.71
CA ALA A 78 22.94 10.78 3.74
C ALA A 78 22.61 9.98 2.46
N PHE A 79 23.56 9.20 1.95
CA PHE A 79 23.38 8.38 0.76
C PHE A 79 22.35 7.26 0.99
N GLY A 80 22.36 6.60 2.16
CA GLY A 80 21.37 5.63 2.55
C GLY A 80 19.96 6.23 2.63
N ALA A 81 19.83 7.43 3.18
CA ALA A 81 18.54 8.13 3.27
C ALA A 81 17.98 8.48 1.86
N MET A 82 18.83 8.90 0.93
CA MET A 82 18.41 9.19 -0.45
C MET A 82 17.95 7.95 -1.22
N HIS A 83 18.51 6.77 -0.89
CA HIS A 83 18.21 5.51 -1.56
C HIS A 83 17.38 4.57 -0.69
N GLN A 84 16.76 5.09 0.37
CA GLN A 84 15.92 4.31 1.26
C GLN A 84 14.77 3.69 0.47
N LYS A 85 14.67 2.37 0.55
CA LYS A 85 13.56 1.64 -0.07
C LYS A 85 12.25 2.09 0.59
N PRO A 86 11.26 2.57 -0.17
CA PRO A 86 9.98 2.96 0.42
C PRO A 86 9.39 1.78 1.19
N THR A 87 8.94 2.03 2.40
CA THR A 87 8.26 1.03 3.21
C THR A 87 6.95 0.67 2.52
N MET A 88 6.85 -0.55 2.00
CA MET A 88 5.59 -1.03 1.45
C MET A 88 4.64 -1.31 2.60
N HIS A 89 3.61 -0.51 2.71
CA HIS A 89 2.53 -0.74 3.66
C HIS A 89 1.64 -1.88 3.19
N THR A 90 1.12 -2.65 4.13
CA THR A 90 0.02 -3.59 3.84
C THR A 90 -1.28 -2.80 3.61
N PRO A 91 -2.28 -3.34 2.92
CA PRO A 91 -3.58 -2.65 2.75
C PRO A 91 -4.19 -2.21 4.08
N PHE A 92 -4.03 -3.02 5.13
CA PHE A 92 -4.52 -2.68 6.48
C PHE A 92 -3.73 -1.53 7.11
N SER A 93 -2.41 -1.52 6.97
CA SER A 93 -1.59 -0.41 7.50
C SER A 93 -1.83 0.88 6.73
N LEU A 94 -2.01 0.83 5.40
CA LEU A 94 -2.40 2.00 4.59
C LEU A 94 -3.73 2.59 5.04
N TYR A 95 -4.72 1.74 5.21
CA TYR A 95 -6.03 2.16 5.70
C TYR A 95 -5.95 2.77 7.11
N SER A 96 -5.23 2.13 8.03
CA SER A 96 -5.04 2.65 9.39
C SER A 96 -4.33 4.00 9.41
N GLU A 97 -3.32 4.19 8.57
CA GLU A 97 -2.65 5.48 8.40
C GLU A 97 -3.59 6.54 7.85
N LEU A 98 -4.36 6.24 6.81
CA LEU A 98 -5.33 7.15 6.22
C LEU A 98 -6.44 7.55 7.20
N MET A 99 -6.87 6.65 8.09
CA MET A 99 -7.90 6.94 9.09
C MET A 99 -7.34 7.60 10.36
N SER A 100 -6.03 7.75 10.46
CA SER A 100 -5.40 8.34 11.63
C SER A 100 -5.77 9.83 11.80
N PRO A 101 -6.15 10.28 13.02
CA PRO A 101 -6.38 11.69 13.32
C PRO A 101 -5.17 12.59 13.02
N GLN A 102 -3.98 12.02 13.01
CA GLN A 102 -2.75 12.74 12.70
C GLN A 102 -2.68 13.20 11.23
N ARG A 103 -3.42 12.56 10.31
CA ARG A 103 -3.45 12.89 8.88
C ARG A 103 -4.46 13.97 8.51
N PHE A 104 -5.57 14.05 9.23
CA PHE A 104 -6.68 14.97 8.93
C PHE A 104 -7.03 15.92 10.09
N GLY A 105 -6.38 15.75 11.24
CA GLY A 105 -6.60 16.62 12.40
C GLY A 105 -6.11 18.05 12.17
N PRO A 106 -6.54 19.02 12.99
CA PRO A 106 -6.21 20.44 12.85
C PRO A 106 -4.72 20.77 12.89
N LEU A 107 -3.91 19.91 13.51
CA LEU A 107 -2.46 20.06 13.63
C LEU A 107 -1.69 19.47 12.45
N ASN A 108 -2.37 18.90 11.48
CA ASN A 108 -1.72 18.27 10.35
C ASN A 108 -1.16 19.32 9.37
N LYS A 109 0.12 19.16 9.03
CA LYS A 109 0.83 19.99 8.05
C LYS A 109 1.00 19.31 6.68
N GLN A 110 0.48 18.09 6.51
CA GLN A 110 0.63 17.34 5.25
C GLN A 110 -0.20 17.96 4.14
N SER A 111 0.41 18.08 2.98
CA SER A 111 -0.25 18.53 1.76
C SER A 111 -1.24 17.46 1.24
N LEU A 112 -2.07 17.85 0.27
CA LEU A 112 -2.94 16.90 -0.43
C LEU A 112 -2.13 15.82 -1.17
N ASN A 113 -0.98 16.21 -1.75
CA ASN A 113 -0.11 15.28 -2.47
C ASN A 113 0.46 14.21 -1.52
N ASP A 114 0.92 14.59 -0.33
CA ASP A 114 1.42 13.62 0.67
C ASP A 114 0.33 12.59 1.07
N LYS A 115 -0.94 13.00 1.05
CA LYS A 115 -2.07 12.10 1.32
C LYS A 115 -2.38 11.21 0.12
N LEU A 116 -2.26 11.74 -1.10
CA LEU A 116 -2.43 10.97 -2.32
C LEU A 116 -1.35 9.90 -2.49
N ASP A 117 -0.15 10.10 -1.94
CA ASP A 117 0.91 9.08 -1.98
C ASP A 117 0.49 7.76 -1.33
N TYR A 118 -0.37 7.80 -0.29
CA TYR A 118 -0.94 6.58 0.28
C TYR A 118 -1.88 5.85 -0.69
N TYR A 119 -2.68 6.59 -1.44
CA TYR A 119 -3.52 6.03 -2.49
C TYR A 119 -2.68 5.41 -3.61
N PHE A 120 -1.61 6.10 -4.05
CA PHE A 120 -0.75 5.63 -5.13
C PHE A 120 0.10 4.41 -4.77
N GLN A 121 0.29 4.09 -3.48
CA GLN A 121 0.95 2.83 -3.09
C GLN A 121 0.14 1.60 -3.55
N ASP A 122 -1.18 1.66 -3.50
CA ASP A 122 -2.07 0.61 -4.03
C ASP A 122 -3.45 1.19 -4.38
N HIS A 123 -3.52 1.82 -5.54
CA HIS A 123 -4.74 2.45 -6.06
C HIS A 123 -5.88 1.46 -6.34
N SER A 124 -5.61 0.15 -6.32
CA SER A 124 -6.63 -0.88 -6.57
C SER A 124 -7.31 -1.32 -5.28
N ILE A 125 -6.57 -1.45 -4.17
CA ILE A 125 -7.08 -2.02 -2.92
C ILE A 125 -7.49 -0.93 -1.93
N VAL A 126 -6.76 0.19 -1.87
CA VAL A 126 -7.04 1.26 -0.88
C VAL A 126 -8.46 1.82 -0.99
N PRO A 127 -8.99 2.16 -2.18
CA PRO A 127 -10.38 2.60 -2.31
C PRO A 127 -11.40 1.57 -1.81
N LEU A 128 -11.16 0.29 -2.11
CA LEU A 128 -12.02 -0.79 -1.65
C LEU A 128 -11.98 -0.97 -0.13
N MET A 129 -10.80 -0.79 0.49
CA MET A 129 -10.66 -0.79 1.95
C MET A 129 -11.46 0.34 2.58
N VAL A 130 -11.43 1.53 2.00
CA VAL A 130 -12.21 2.67 2.47
C VAL A 130 -13.70 2.40 2.32
N ALA A 131 -14.15 1.96 1.14
CA ALA A 131 -15.54 1.66 0.85
C ALA A 131 -16.14 0.56 1.75
N GLU A 132 -15.37 -0.46 2.12
CA GLU A 132 -15.82 -1.55 3.02
C GLU A 132 -15.95 -1.08 4.48
N ASN A 133 -15.12 -0.11 4.91
CA ASN A 133 -14.94 0.15 6.33
C ASN A 133 -15.42 1.53 6.82
N TYR A 134 -15.68 2.51 5.93
CA TYR A 134 -16.04 3.88 6.32
C TYR A 134 -17.31 3.94 7.20
N ILE A 135 -18.27 3.02 7.00
CA ILE A 135 -19.51 2.95 7.79
C ILE A 135 -19.24 2.62 9.26
N LYS A 136 -18.16 1.84 9.52
CA LYS A 136 -17.79 1.42 10.89
C LYS A 136 -16.89 2.42 11.60
N SER A 137 -16.61 3.56 10.95
CA SER A 137 -15.77 4.61 11.52
C SER A 137 -16.48 5.37 12.64
N LEU A 138 -15.69 5.87 13.56
CA LEU A 138 -16.10 6.77 14.63
C LEU A 138 -15.37 8.10 14.45
N PRO A 139 -15.92 9.04 13.66
CA PRO A 139 -15.21 10.26 13.29
C PRO A 139 -14.77 11.09 14.50
N ALA A 140 -13.49 11.44 14.59
CA ALA A 140 -12.93 12.16 15.72
C ALA A 140 -13.62 13.53 16.00
N PRO A 141 -14.04 14.33 15.00
CA PRO A 141 -14.80 15.54 15.24
C PRO A 141 -16.16 15.29 15.89
N VAL A 142 -16.80 14.16 15.54
CA VAL A 142 -18.13 13.80 16.05
C VAL A 142 -18.06 13.32 17.50
N GLN A 143 -16.99 12.60 17.85
CA GLN A 143 -16.81 12.09 19.22
C GLN A 143 -16.68 13.20 20.28
N LYS A 144 -16.28 14.41 19.87
CA LYS A 144 -16.18 15.58 20.77
C LYS A 144 -17.51 16.21 21.12
N GLU A 145 -18.59 15.82 20.43
CA GLU A 145 -19.93 16.36 20.68
C GLU A 145 -20.54 15.71 21.92
N SER A 146 -20.98 16.55 22.86
CA SER A 146 -21.56 16.12 24.14
C SER A 146 -23.02 15.71 24.02
N ALA A 147 -23.79 16.39 23.15
CA ALA A 147 -25.20 16.12 22.94
C ALA A 147 -25.42 14.88 22.07
N ALA A 148 -25.98 13.82 22.65
CA ALA A 148 -26.15 12.54 21.95
C ALA A 148 -26.94 12.64 20.64
N PRO A 149 -28.11 13.34 20.55
CA PRO A 149 -28.84 13.45 19.29
C PRO A 149 -28.06 14.20 18.21
N LEU A 150 -27.32 15.25 18.59
CA LEU A 150 -26.51 16.03 17.66
C LEU A 150 -25.30 15.23 17.18
N ARG A 151 -24.70 14.44 18.06
CA ARG A 151 -23.59 13.54 17.74
C ARG A 151 -24.01 12.49 16.72
N GLU A 152 -25.17 11.86 16.91
CA GLU A 152 -25.71 10.87 15.99
C GLU A 152 -26.02 11.47 14.61
N TRP A 153 -26.66 12.64 14.60
CA TRP A 153 -26.92 13.36 13.36
C TRP A 153 -25.63 13.72 12.60
N LYS A 154 -24.62 14.28 13.29
CA LYS A 154 -23.33 14.60 12.68
C LYS A 154 -22.63 13.36 12.15
N HIS A 155 -22.73 12.23 12.85
CA HIS A 155 -22.16 10.96 12.40
C HIS A 155 -22.82 10.49 11.11
N LEU A 156 -24.13 10.40 11.07
CA LEU A 156 -24.89 10.02 9.89
C LEU A 156 -24.60 10.97 8.70
N HIS A 157 -24.53 12.28 8.97
CA HIS A 157 -24.21 13.27 7.96
C HIS A 157 -22.81 13.07 7.37
N ALA A 158 -21.81 12.82 8.20
CA ALA A 158 -20.43 12.53 7.73
C ALA A 158 -20.38 11.26 6.87
N ILE A 159 -21.07 10.18 7.30
CA ILE A 159 -21.16 8.94 6.52
C ILE A 159 -21.89 9.17 5.19
N ALA A 160 -22.98 9.93 5.17
CA ALA A 160 -23.71 10.25 3.95
C ALA A 160 -22.85 11.05 2.96
N GLN A 161 -22.09 12.04 3.42
CA GLN A 161 -21.16 12.78 2.57
C GLN A 161 -20.02 11.90 2.04
N ALA A 162 -19.51 10.99 2.87
CA ALA A 162 -18.47 10.03 2.44
C ALA A 162 -19.02 9.06 1.38
N SER A 163 -20.26 8.57 1.57
CA SER A 163 -20.96 7.72 0.60
C SER A 163 -21.14 8.42 -0.75
N ASN A 164 -21.58 9.68 -0.74
CA ASN A 164 -21.72 10.46 -1.98
C ASN A 164 -20.37 10.59 -2.70
N SER A 165 -19.29 10.88 -1.96
CA SER A 165 -17.97 10.98 -2.56
C SER A 165 -17.47 9.66 -3.17
N ILE A 166 -17.77 8.53 -2.53
CA ILE A 166 -17.46 7.20 -3.06
C ILE A 166 -18.29 6.92 -4.32
N SER A 167 -19.57 7.29 -4.32
CA SER A 167 -20.42 7.16 -5.50
C SER A 167 -19.91 8.01 -6.69
N ASP A 168 -19.47 9.26 -6.43
CA ASP A 168 -18.84 10.09 -7.45
C ASP A 168 -17.56 9.44 -8.02
N SER A 169 -16.80 8.73 -7.17
CA SER A 169 -15.59 8.01 -7.61
C SER A 169 -15.88 6.88 -8.59
N ASP A 170 -17.04 6.21 -8.48
CA ASP A 170 -17.44 5.14 -9.40
C ASP A 170 -17.65 5.70 -10.83
N LEU A 171 -18.16 6.92 -10.94
CA LEU A 171 -18.29 7.61 -12.24
C LEU A 171 -16.90 7.88 -12.84
N ILE A 172 -15.97 8.36 -12.03
CA ILE A 172 -14.58 8.59 -12.46
C ILE A 172 -13.93 7.25 -12.87
N GLU A 173 -14.11 6.18 -12.08
CA GLU A 173 -13.57 4.87 -12.40
C GLU A 173 -14.12 4.33 -13.73
N SER A 174 -15.39 4.53 -14.00
CA SER A 174 -16.03 4.11 -15.26
C SER A 174 -15.40 4.82 -16.48
N LEU A 175 -15.03 6.10 -16.36
CA LEU A 175 -14.32 6.84 -17.40
C LEU A 175 -12.87 6.35 -17.55
N MET A 176 -12.18 6.05 -16.43
CA MET A 176 -10.81 5.56 -16.45
C MET A 176 -10.70 4.16 -17.09
N ARG A 177 -11.66 3.28 -16.80
CA ARG A 177 -11.67 1.89 -17.33
C ARG A 177 -12.49 1.74 -18.62
N GLY A 178 -13.12 2.81 -19.10
CA GLY A 178 -13.85 2.84 -20.35
C GLY A 178 -12.95 2.65 -21.58
N ALA A 179 -13.55 2.66 -22.78
CA ALA A 179 -12.83 2.43 -24.03
C ALA A 179 -11.70 3.46 -24.29
N GLN A 180 -11.84 4.68 -23.81
CA GLN A 180 -10.88 5.77 -23.98
C GLN A 180 -9.76 5.78 -22.93
N GLN A 181 -9.91 5.02 -21.82
CA GLN A 181 -8.91 4.85 -20.75
C GLN A 181 -8.31 6.17 -20.22
N HIS A 182 -9.15 7.04 -19.68
CA HIS A 182 -8.75 8.35 -19.15
C HIS A 182 -7.95 8.24 -17.83
N TRP A 183 -6.75 7.66 -17.88
CA TRP A 183 -5.88 7.47 -16.70
C TRP A 183 -5.38 8.77 -16.07
N SER A 184 -5.47 9.90 -16.78
CA SER A 184 -5.20 11.24 -16.21
C SER A 184 -6.15 11.62 -15.07
N LEU A 185 -7.30 10.95 -14.95
CA LEU A 185 -8.25 11.14 -13.85
C LEU A 185 -7.89 10.37 -12.57
N LEU A 186 -6.82 9.58 -12.58
CA LEU A 186 -6.42 8.77 -11.42
C LEU A 186 -6.24 9.58 -10.12
N PRO A 187 -5.63 10.79 -10.12
CA PRO A 187 -5.58 11.62 -8.93
C PRO A 187 -6.96 12.06 -8.43
N HIS A 188 -7.88 12.39 -9.34
CA HIS A 188 -9.25 12.78 -9.00
C HIS A 188 -10.02 11.60 -8.39
N HIS A 189 -9.85 10.40 -8.96
CA HIS A 189 -10.37 9.17 -8.37
C HIS A 189 -9.82 8.95 -6.95
N GLY A 190 -8.51 9.15 -6.72
CA GLY A 190 -7.90 9.03 -5.39
C GLY A 190 -8.50 10.02 -4.38
N ILE A 191 -8.80 11.25 -4.81
CA ILE A 191 -9.46 12.24 -3.94
C ILE A 191 -10.88 11.80 -3.61
N ALA A 192 -11.69 11.44 -4.60
CA ALA A 192 -13.10 11.11 -4.42
C ALA A 192 -13.31 9.79 -3.68
N SER A 193 -12.54 8.75 -4.01
CA SER A 193 -12.68 7.41 -3.44
C SER A 193 -12.00 7.22 -2.08
N THR A 194 -10.97 8.01 -1.79
CA THR A 194 -10.11 7.74 -0.64
C THR A 194 -9.94 8.96 0.26
N ILE A 195 -9.37 10.07 -0.25
CA ILE A 195 -8.96 11.18 0.61
C ILE A 195 -10.15 11.90 1.21
N ARG A 196 -11.17 12.22 0.41
CA ARG A 196 -12.36 12.93 0.89
C ARG A 196 -13.19 12.06 1.86
N PRO A 197 -13.51 10.79 1.58
CA PRO A 197 -14.17 9.93 2.57
C PRO A 197 -13.40 9.82 3.87
N CYS A 198 -12.08 9.59 3.81
CA CYS A 198 -11.24 9.53 5.01
C CYS A 198 -11.22 10.86 5.77
N SER A 199 -11.22 12.01 5.10
CA SER A 199 -11.25 13.32 5.76
C SER A 199 -12.56 13.59 6.53
N LEU A 200 -13.65 12.95 6.13
CA LEU A 200 -14.96 13.05 6.79
C LEU A 200 -15.12 12.05 7.93
N THR A 201 -14.43 10.90 7.83
CA THR A 201 -14.66 9.75 8.72
C THR A 201 -13.44 9.36 9.56
N TYR A 202 -12.33 10.13 9.50
CA TYR A 202 -11.11 9.82 10.24
C TYR A 202 -11.33 9.76 11.77
N GLY A 203 -10.62 8.87 12.43
CA GLY A 203 -10.72 8.67 13.87
C GLY A 203 -10.66 7.21 14.26
N GLY A 204 -11.44 6.83 15.27
CA GLY A 204 -11.54 5.45 15.72
C GLY A 204 -12.41 4.58 14.81
N HIS A 205 -12.39 3.29 15.11
CA HIS A 205 -13.28 2.30 14.50
C HIS A 205 -14.01 1.52 15.58
N SER A 206 -15.23 1.09 15.28
CA SER A 206 -16.00 0.20 16.17
C SER A 206 -15.47 -1.23 16.19
N SER A 207 -14.71 -1.63 15.14
CA SER A 207 -14.15 -2.97 14.99
C SER A 207 -12.86 -2.93 14.16
N PHE A 208 -12.11 -4.04 14.17
CA PHE A 208 -10.96 -4.17 13.28
C PHE A 208 -11.38 -4.04 11.80
N PRO A 209 -10.62 -3.34 10.95
CA PRO A 209 -10.95 -3.17 9.55
C PRO A 209 -11.11 -4.50 8.82
N ALA A 210 -12.21 -4.65 8.09
CA ALA A 210 -12.46 -5.83 7.26
C ALA A 210 -11.74 -5.72 5.91
N PHE A 211 -11.28 -6.85 5.40
CA PHE A 211 -10.78 -6.92 4.03
C PHE A 211 -11.97 -6.82 3.04
N PRO A 212 -11.82 -6.15 1.88
CA PRO A 212 -12.93 -5.91 0.97
C PRO A 212 -13.60 -7.21 0.49
N SER A 213 -14.87 -7.37 0.85
CA SER A 213 -15.69 -8.53 0.48
C SER A 213 -15.93 -8.62 -1.03
N PHE A 214 -15.96 -7.45 -1.70
CA PHE A 214 -16.10 -7.31 -3.15
C PHE A 214 -15.12 -8.19 -3.94
N LEU A 215 -13.84 -8.27 -3.52
CA LEU A 215 -12.83 -9.04 -4.24
C LEU A 215 -13.16 -10.54 -4.31
N GLY A 216 -13.65 -11.11 -3.20
CA GLY A 216 -14.10 -12.49 -3.15
C GLY A 216 -15.34 -12.73 -3.98
N GLN A 217 -16.32 -11.84 -3.88
CA GLN A 217 -17.57 -11.91 -4.65
C GLN A 217 -17.32 -11.77 -6.15
N ASN A 218 -16.48 -10.82 -6.56
CA ASN A 218 -16.12 -10.62 -7.95
C ASN A 218 -15.38 -11.84 -8.53
N SER A 219 -14.45 -12.44 -7.79
CA SER A 219 -13.77 -13.68 -8.20
C SER A 219 -14.77 -14.83 -8.39
N LYS A 220 -15.75 -14.96 -7.48
CA LYS A 220 -16.82 -15.94 -7.61
C LYS A 220 -17.70 -15.68 -8.84
N ARG A 221 -18.08 -14.42 -9.06
CA ARG A 221 -18.87 -14.00 -10.24
C ARG A 221 -18.14 -14.34 -11.54
N MET A 222 -16.86 -13.95 -11.65
CA MET A 222 -16.04 -14.23 -12.83
C MET A 222 -15.94 -15.74 -13.13
N ARG A 223 -15.78 -16.56 -12.09
CA ARG A 223 -15.79 -18.03 -12.24
C ARG A 223 -17.12 -18.54 -12.75
N LEU A 224 -18.23 -18.07 -12.18
CA LEU A 224 -19.57 -18.48 -12.58
C LEU A 224 -19.90 -18.05 -14.01
N GLN A 225 -19.41 -16.90 -14.47
CA GLN A 225 -19.60 -16.41 -15.84
C GLN A 225 -18.85 -17.24 -16.90
N ARG A 226 -17.71 -17.85 -16.54
CA ARG A 226 -16.98 -18.75 -17.46
C ARG A 226 -17.73 -20.03 -17.76
N GLN A 227 -18.42 -20.60 -16.79
CA GLN A 227 -19.13 -21.87 -16.94
C GLN A 227 -20.20 -21.85 -18.04
N PRO A 228 -21.12 -20.87 -18.12
CA PRO A 228 -22.06 -20.75 -19.24
C PRO A 228 -21.38 -20.55 -20.59
N ALA A 229 -20.29 -19.77 -20.64
CA ALA A 229 -19.54 -19.53 -21.86
C ALA A 229 -18.90 -20.85 -22.39
N GLU A 230 -18.32 -21.65 -21.50
CA GLU A 230 -17.79 -22.98 -21.85
C GLU A 230 -18.90 -23.92 -22.35
N LEU A 231 -20.01 -23.98 -21.63
CA LEU A 231 -21.19 -24.79 -22.06
C LEU A 231 -21.71 -24.34 -23.43
N GLN A 232 -21.84 -23.02 -23.65
CA GLN A 232 -22.29 -22.50 -24.94
C GLN A 232 -21.32 -22.85 -26.08
N THR A 233 -20.02 -22.80 -25.83
CA THR A 233 -19.02 -23.22 -26.81
C THR A 233 -19.13 -24.70 -27.14
N HIS A 234 -19.27 -25.56 -26.14
CA HIS A 234 -19.44 -27.00 -26.35
C HIS A 234 -20.72 -27.34 -27.07
N LEU A 235 -21.82 -26.68 -26.78
CA LEU A 235 -23.08 -26.86 -27.47
C LEU A 235 -23.00 -26.49 -28.96
N ARG A 236 -22.33 -25.35 -29.28
CA ARG A 236 -22.12 -24.87 -30.66
C ARG A 236 -21.21 -25.80 -31.48
N LEU A 237 -20.24 -26.46 -30.82
CA LEU A 237 -19.34 -27.40 -31.50
C LEU A 237 -19.95 -28.76 -31.77
N ARG A 238 -21.09 -29.09 -31.12
CA ARG A 238 -21.81 -30.35 -31.32
C ARG A 238 -22.98 -30.25 -32.29
N THR A 239 -23.39 -29.07 -32.69
CA THR A 239 -24.33 -28.77 -33.76
C THR A 239 -23.63 -28.46 -35.04
#